data_c8ce03ea032c67ecf4be91a645092c3c
#
_entry.id   c8ce03ea032c67ecf4be91a645092c3c
#
_cell.length_a   1.000
_cell.length_b   1.000
_cell.length_c   1.000
_cell.angle_alpha   90.00
_cell.angle_beta   90.00
_cell.angle_gamma   90.00
#
_symmetry.space_group_name_H-M   'P 1'
#
loop_
_entity.id
_entity.type
_entity.pdbx_description
1 polymer ?
#
loop_
_entity_poly.entity_id
_entity_poly.type
_entity_poly.pdbx_seq_one_letter_code
_entity_poly.pdbx_strand_id
1 'polypeptide(L)'
;MKISVFLSRFPYPLTKGDKLRAYHQIVELSKHHELYLFCLNCEKIFENDITHLRPYCKDIEIFDLKKPLQILKILFSFFSSVPLQVVYYRSSKAKKAYNAFLSRHNPDICYYQFVRTAPYAEKQNHYQILDFQDTLSANMYRRAAKSNPLSKIFFLYEARKLRHYETEMFNLFDLQTIITASDRDLLADERRNNVRIVANGLGEKYLAEVQAMEKKYDILFCGNMSYKPNIVAALFLLKDIMPLVWAKSPETTVCIAGMNPPESIRRLAGKCVHIVEDVPDMRLMYLRTRFFIAPMQIGTGLQNKLLEAMSCSVCCISSSLANKALGAEDGKQILIADTAEEYAGTLLRCLHSENEMSEIGKAARKYILSRFSWEEITEIFDTLPKKQ
;
A
#
# COMPACT_ATOMS: atom_id res chain seq x y z
N MET A 1 -23.91 -10.59 -7.32
CA MET A 1 -23.83 -9.63 -8.44
C MET A 1 -22.63 -9.97 -9.32
N LYS A 2 -22.65 -9.52 -10.58
CA LYS A 2 -21.51 -9.59 -11.49
C LYS A 2 -20.69 -8.30 -11.37
N ILE A 3 -19.42 -8.41 -11.09
CA ILE A 3 -18.53 -7.27 -10.89
C ILE A 3 -17.37 -7.34 -11.87
N SER A 4 -17.23 -6.30 -12.70
CA SER A 4 -16.02 -6.10 -13.50
C SER A 4 -14.99 -5.35 -12.66
N VAL A 5 -13.79 -5.92 -12.47
CA VAL A 5 -12.67 -5.31 -11.79
C VAL A 5 -11.65 -4.85 -12.82
N PHE A 6 -11.42 -3.54 -12.93
CA PHE A 6 -10.46 -2.96 -13.86
C PHE A 6 -9.20 -2.48 -13.15
N LEU A 7 -8.05 -3.05 -13.47
CA LEU A 7 -6.77 -2.73 -12.86
C LEU A 7 -5.77 -2.15 -13.85
N SER A 8 -4.94 -1.22 -13.37
CA SER A 8 -3.85 -0.66 -14.18
C SER A 8 -2.63 -1.57 -14.34
N ARG A 9 -2.59 -2.69 -13.58
CA ARG A 9 -1.58 -3.75 -13.65
C ARG A 9 -2.12 -5.05 -13.05
N PHE A 10 -1.53 -6.17 -13.46
CA PHE A 10 -1.90 -7.48 -12.91
C PHE A 10 -1.56 -7.56 -11.42
N PRO A 11 -2.49 -8.04 -10.55
CA PRO A 11 -2.37 -7.91 -9.09
C PRO A 11 -1.49 -8.98 -8.43
N TYR A 12 -0.68 -9.72 -9.16
CA TYR A 12 0.27 -10.70 -8.64
C TYR A 12 1.64 -10.56 -9.35
N PRO A 13 2.79 -10.87 -8.73
CA PRO A 13 2.99 -11.22 -7.31
C PRO A 13 2.77 -10.00 -6.38
N LEU A 14 2.54 -10.26 -5.08
CA LEU A 14 2.14 -9.28 -4.06
C LEU A 14 3.30 -8.38 -3.58
N THR A 15 4.11 -7.90 -4.51
CA THR A 15 5.34 -7.14 -4.22
C THR A 15 5.13 -5.63 -4.06
N LYS A 16 3.92 -5.14 -4.36
CA LYS A 16 3.55 -3.71 -4.29
C LYS A 16 2.21 -3.57 -3.57
N GLY A 17 2.02 -2.46 -2.86
CA GLY A 17 0.81 -2.22 -2.07
C GLY A 17 -0.48 -2.24 -2.89
N ASP A 18 -0.46 -1.68 -4.11
CA ASP A 18 -1.60 -1.69 -5.02
C ASP A 18 -1.97 -3.10 -5.52
N LYS A 19 -0.98 -3.95 -5.78
CA LYS A 19 -1.19 -5.35 -6.15
C LYS A 19 -1.76 -6.15 -4.98
N LEU A 20 -1.19 -5.98 -3.79
CA LEU A 20 -1.65 -6.62 -2.56
C LEU A 20 -3.12 -6.25 -2.27
N ARG A 21 -3.46 -4.95 -2.33
CA ARG A 21 -4.83 -4.48 -2.15
C ARG A 21 -5.80 -5.11 -3.16
N ALA A 22 -5.49 -5.02 -4.44
CA ALA A 22 -6.34 -5.57 -5.50
C ALA A 22 -6.55 -7.07 -5.34
N TYR A 23 -5.48 -7.82 -5.05
CA TYR A 23 -5.56 -9.26 -4.83
C TYR A 23 -6.51 -9.63 -3.69
N HIS A 24 -6.31 -9.04 -2.51
CA HIS A 24 -7.14 -9.35 -1.35
C HIS A 24 -8.60 -8.89 -1.52
N GLN A 25 -8.82 -7.75 -2.17
CA GLN A 25 -10.19 -7.32 -2.50
C GLN A 25 -10.88 -8.30 -3.47
N ILE A 26 -10.16 -8.81 -4.48
CA ILE A 26 -10.67 -9.82 -5.39
C ILE A 26 -11.01 -11.11 -4.63
N VAL A 27 -10.10 -11.59 -3.77
CA VAL A 27 -10.33 -12.79 -2.94
C VAL A 27 -11.57 -12.61 -2.08
N GLU A 28 -11.72 -11.47 -1.40
CA GLU A 28 -12.82 -11.21 -0.50
C GLU A 28 -14.15 -11.09 -1.25
N LEU A 29 -14.21 -10.26 -2.29
CA LEU A 29 -15.42 -10.08 -3.11
C LEU A 29 -15.86 -11.36 -3.80
N SER A 30 -14.94 -12.27 -4.15
CA SER A 30 -15.25 -13.54 -4.80
C SER A 30 -16.07 -14.50 -3.93
N LYS A 31 -16.09 -14.30 -2.61
CA LYS A 31 -16.89 -15.11 -1.68
C LYS A 31 -18.40 -14.90 -1.88
N HIS A 32 -18.80 -13.71 -2.37
CA HIS A 32 -20.22 -13.30 -2.47
C HIS A 32 -20.62 -12.88 -3.88
N HIS A 33 -19.68 -12.66 -4.81
CA HIS A 33 -19.94 -12.10 -6.13
C HIS A 33 -19.20 -12.86 -7.24
N GLU A 34 -19.70 -12.75 -8.47
CA GLU A 34 -19.01 -13.23 -9.67
C GLU A 34 -18.09 -12.15 -10.20
N LEU A 35 -16.79 -12.41 -10.22
CA LEU A 35 -15.79 -11.43 -10.62
C LEU A 35 -15.25 -11.68 -12.03
N TYR A 36 -15.12 -10.60 -12.79
CA TYR A 36 -14.58 -10.55 -14.13
C TYR A 36 -13.41 -9.54 -14.13
N LEU A 37 -12.19 -10.04 -14.29
CA LEU A 37 -10.97 -9.22 -14.15
C LEU A 37 -10.45 -8.76 -15.50
N PHE A 38 -10.33 -7.46 -15.68
CA PHE A 38 -9.63 -6.86 -16.81
C PHE A 38 -8.41 -6.06 -16.33
N CYS A 39 -7.22 -6.40 -16.82
CA CYS A 39 -5.98 -5.75 -16.41
C CYS A 39 -5.26 -5.13 -17.60
N LEU A 40 -4.79 -3.89 -17.43
CA LEU A 40 -3.69 -3.40 -18.25
C LEU A 40 -2.39 -4.01 -17.76
N ASN A 41 -1.43 -4.26 -18.65
CA ASN A 41 -0.15 -4.81 -18.28
C ASN A 41 1.02 -4.12 -18.98
N CYS A 42 2.09 -3.88 -18.25
CA CYS A 42 3.37 -3.36 -18.74
C CYS A 42 4.56 -4.18 -18.22
N GLU A 43 4.31 -5.24 -17.45
CA GLU A 43 5.34 -6.06 -16.78
C GLU A 43 5.30 -7.48 -17.38
N LYS A 44 6.33 -8.26 -17.13
CA LYS A 44 6.29 -9.69 -17.49
C LYS A 44 5.39 -10.40 -16.48
N ILE A 45 4.41 -11.14 -16.98
CA ILE A 45 3.52 -12.00 -16.19
C ILE A 45 3.86 -13.45 -16.57
N PHE A 46 3.95 -14.31 -15.59
CA PHE A 46 4.14 -15.74 -15.79
C PHE A 46 2.78 -16.45 -15.66
N GLU A 47 2.62 -17.59 -16.35
CA GLU A 47 1.37 -18.38 -16.27
C GLU A 47 1.02 -18.76 -14.82
N ASN A 48 2.04 -19.06 -14.01
CA ASN A 48 1.86 -19.34 -12.60
C ASN A 48 1.28 -18.15 -11.82
N ASP A 49 1.55 -16.90 -12.23
CA ASP A 49 0.97 -15.71 -11.58
C ASP A 49 -0.55 -15.65 -11.83
N ILE A 50 -0.99 -16.04 -13.04
CA ILE A 50 -2.40 -16.05 -13.42
C ILE A 50 -3.17 -17.13 -12.65
N THR A 51 -2.56 -18.28 -12.42
CA THR A 51 -3.21 -19.41 -11.70
C THR A 51 -3.62 -19.02 -10.29
N HIS A 52 -2.93 -18.08 -9.64
CA HIS A 52 -3.31 -17.58 -8.31
C HIS A 52 -4.64 -16.81 -8.28
N LEU A 53 -5.11 -16.29 -9.43
CA LEU A 53 -6.38 -15.54 -9.50
C LEU A 53 -7.52 -16.32 -10.17
N ARG A 54 -7.21 -17.38 -10.89
CA ARG A 54 -8.23 -18.23 -11.55
C ARG A 54 -9.32 -18.73 -10.61
N PRO A 55 -9.05 -19.12 -9.34
CA PRO A 55 -10.12 -19.58 -8.43
C PRO A 55 -11.13 -18.48 -8.07
N TYR A 56 -10.75 -17.23 -8.17
CA TYR A 56 -11.52 -16.07 -7.70
C TYR A 56 -12.25 -15.31 -8.82
N CYS A 57 -11.86 -15.52 -10.09
CA CYS A 57 -12.43 -14.80 -11.23
C CYS A 57 -13.02 -15.77 -12.25
N LYS A 58 -14.22 -15.45 -12.73
CA LYS A 58 -14.90 -16.21 -13.81
C LYS A 58 -14.20 -16.04 -15.16
N ASP A 59 -13.64 -14.86 -15.42
CA ASP A 59 -12.82 -14.57 -16.60
C ASP A 59 -11.73 -13.58 -16.25
N ILE A 60 -10.57 -13.71 -16.90
CA ILE A 60 -9.41 -12.84 -16.73
C ILE A 60 -8.89 -12.44 -18.11
N GLU A 61 -9.00 -11.16 -18.43
CA GLU A 61 -8.46 -10.61 -19.67
C GLU A 61 -7.32 -9.63 -19.36
N ILE A 62 -6.15 -9.85 -19.98
CA ILE A 62 -4.95 -9.05 -19.76
C ILE A 62 -4.60 -8.36 -21.07
N PHE A 63 -4.54 -7.03 -21.04
CA PHE A 63 -4.21 -6.22 -22.21
C PHE A 63 -2.80 -5.64 -22.08
N ASP A 64 -1.88 -6.09 -22.92
CA ASP A 64 -0.49 -5.63 -22.91
C ASP A 64 -0.34 -4.24 -23.53
N LEU A 65 0.17 -3.30 -22.73
CA LEU A 65 0.57 -1.97 -23.18
C LEU A 65 2.04 -1.98 -23.63
N LYS A 66 2.30 -1.49 -24.83
CA LYS A 66 3.67 -1.40 -25.36
C LYS A 66 4.41 -0.22 -24.72
N LYS A 67 5.32 -0.48 -23.76
CA LYS A 67 6.09 0.56 -23.04
C LYS A 67 6.67 1.68 -23.92
N PRO A 68 7.34 1.40 -25.06
CA PRO A 68 7.89 2.46 -25.89
C PRO A 68 6.82 3.43 -26.39
N LEU A 69 5.66 2.90 -26.79
CA LEU A 69 4.53 3.70 -27.27
C LEU A 69 3.96 4.59 -26.15
N GLN A 70 3.89 4.09 -24.91
CA GLN A 70 3.40 4.86 -23.78
C GLN A 70 4.36 6.00 -23.40
N ILE A 71 5.67 5.76 -23.45
CA ILE A 71 6.69 6.80 -23.24
C ILE A 71 6.57 7.89 -24.30
N LEU A 72 6.42 7.51 -25.57
CA LEU A 72 6.23 8.46 -26.67
C LEU A 72 4.99 9.35 -26.43
N LYS A 73 3.87 8.75 -25.99
CA LYS A 73 2.66 9.51 -25.65
C LYS A 73 2.88 10.54 -24.55
N ILE A 74 3.66 10.20 -23.50
CA ILE A 74 4.01 11.14 -22.43
C ILE A 74 4.70 12.37 -23.01
N LEU A 75 5.68 12.19 -23.92
CA LEU A 75 6.41 13.29 -24.52
C LEU A 75 5.48 14.25 -25.29
N PHE A 76 4.56 13.72 -26.10
CA PHE A 76 3.60 14.53 -26.85
C PHE A 76 2.47 15.12 -26.00
N SER A 77 2.18 14.54 -24.84
CA SER A 77 1.10 15.00 -23.97
C SER A 77 1.56 15.90 -22.81
N PHE A 78 2.81 16.32 -22.81
CA PHE A 78 3.37 17.12 -21.71
C PHE A 78 2.55 18.40 -21.46
N PHE A 79 2.10 19.07 -22.53
CA PHE A 79 1.29 20.29 -22.43
C PHE A 79 -0.22 20.03 -22.38
N SER A 80 -0.69 18.79 -22.38
CA SER A 80 -2.11 18.49 -22.24
C SER A 80 -2.60 18.76 -20.81
N SER A 81 -3.91 18.94 -20.63
CA SER A 81 -4.54 19.04 -19.30
C SER A 81 -4.56 17.71 -18.54
N VAL A 82 -4.40 16.59 -19.25
CA VAL A 82 -4.46 15.24 -18.66
C VAL A 82 -3.15 14.94 -17.92
N PRO A 83 -3.21 14.41 -16.67
CA PRO A 83 -2.02 13.99 -15.94
C PRO A 83 -1.20 12.93 -16.68
N LEU A 84 0.13 13.04 -16.64
CA LEU A 84 1.01 12.10 -17.35
C LEU A 84 0.86 10.65 -16.91
N GLN A 85 0.55 10.43 -15.62
CA GLN A 85 0.24 9.11 -15.10
C GLN A 85 -1.02 8.51 -15.75
N VAL A 86 -2.02 9.33 -16.07
CA VAL A 86 -3.23 8.89 -16.77
C VAL A 86 -2.91 8.63 -18.25
N VAL A 87 -2.17 9.55 -18.89
CA VAL A 87 -1.73 9.39 -20.30
C VAL A 87 -0.97 8.08 -20.49
N TYR A 88 -0.08 7.72 -19.57
CA TYR A 88 0.70 6.49 -19.64
C TYR A 88 -0.18 5.24 -19.75
N TYR A 89 -1.28 5.17 -19.03
CA TYR A 89 -2.18 4.02 -19.05
C TYR A 89 -3.29 4.11 -20.10
N ARG A 90 -3.46 5.26 -20.75
CA ARG A 90 -4.53 5.46 -21.75
C ARG A 90 -4.21 4.76 -23.07
N SER A 91 -5.14 3.93 -23.57
CA SER A 91 -5.03 3.25 -24.87
C SER A 91 -6.42 3.05 -25.50
N SER A 92 -6.64 3.59 -26.69
CA SER A 92 -7.89 3.41 -27.44
C SER A 92 -8.14 1.94 -27.80
N LYS A 93 -7.07 1.18 -28.05
CA LYS A 93 -7.19 -0.27 -28.32
C LYS A 93 -7.64 -1.03 -27.07
N ALA A 94 -7.03 -0.72 -25.91
CA ALA A 94 -7.45 -1.31 -24.64
C ALA A 94 -8.87 -0.90 -24.26
N LYS A 95 -9.28 0.35 -24.54
CA LYS A 95 -10.66 0.79 -24.31
C LYS A 95 -11.65 -0.01 -25.16
N LYS A 96 -11.34 -0.22 -26.42
CA LYS A 96 -12.19 -1.06 -27.31
C LYS A 96 -12.27 -2.51 -26.82
N ALA A 97 -11.15 -3.09 -26.37
CA ALA A 97 -11.13 -4.44 -25.79
C ALA A 97 -11.97 -4.50 -24.52
N TYR A 98 -11.82 -3.51 -23.60
CA TYR A 98 -12.60 -3.46 -22.38
C TYR A 98 -14.11 -3.29 -22.64
N ASN A 99 -14.50 -2.46 -23.62
CA ASN A 99 -15.92 -2.32 -23.99
C ASN A 99 -16.50 -3.66 -24.55
N ALA A 100 -15.72 -4.39 -25.31
CA ALA A 100 -16.12 -5.74 -25.77
C ALA A 100 -16.23 -6.73 -24.59
N PHE A 101 -15.31 -6.64 -23.60
CA PHE A 101 -15.36 -7.40 -22.38
C PHE A 101 -16.63 -7.09 -21.55
N LEU A 102 -16.95 -5.80 -21.37
CA LEU A 102 -18.19 -5.39 -20.68
C LEU A 102 -19.46 -5.88 -21.40
N SER A 103 -19.49 -5.77 -22.72
CA SER A 103 -20.63 -6.26 -23.52
C SER A 103 -20.82 -7.79 -23.41
N ARG A 104 -19.74 -8.55 -23.30
CA ARG A 104 -19.74 -10.02 -23.16
C ARG A 104 -20.27 -10.48 -21.80
N HIS A 105 -19.87 -9.80 -20.72
CA HIS A 105 -20.16 -10.23 -19.35
C HIS A 105 -21.35 -9.52 -18.71
N ASN A 106 -21.69 -8.34 -19.21
CA ASN A 106 -22.78 -7.47 -18.72
C ASN A 106 -22.76 -7.36 -17.17
N PRO A 107 -21.70 -6.77 -16.56
CA PRO A 107 -21.59 -6.66 -15.12
C PRO A 107 -22.62 -5.67 -14.54
N ASP A 108 -23.03 -5.89 -13.29
CA ASP A 108 -23.88 -4.95 -12.54
C ASP A 108 -23.05 -3.74 -12.10
N ILE A 109 -21.79 -3.99 -11.73
CA ILE A 109 -20.85 -3.00 -11.16
C ILE A 109 -19.53 -3.06 -11.90
N CYS A 110 -18.96 -1.88 -12.16
CA CYS A 110 -17.58 -1.72 -12.65
C CYS A 110 -16.74 -1.05 -11.57
N TYR A 111 -15.74 -1.76 -11.05
CA TYR A 111 -14.81 -1.30 -10.03
C TYR A 111 -13.45 -0.97 -10.67
N TYR A 112 -13.00 0.25 -10.47
CA TYR A 112 -11.77 0.79 -11.04
C TYR A 112 -10.77 1.15 -9.95
N GLN A 113 -9.52 0.72 -10.10
CA GLN A 113 -8.47 1.02 -9.14
C GLN A 113 -7.54 2.12 -9.67
N PHE A 114 -7.39 3.20 -8.93
CA PHE A 114 -6.71 4.45 -9.24
C PHE A 114 -7.35 5.31 -10.34
N VAL A 115 -7.20 6.62 -10.20
CA VAL A 115 -7.66 7.62 -11.19
C VAL A 115 -7.07 7.40 -12.60
N ARG A 116 -5.94 6.70 -12.72
CA ARG A 116 -5.32 6.37 -14.01
C ARG A 116 -6.11 5.35 -14.83
N THR A 117 -7.07 4.67 -14.23
CA THR A 117 -8.00 3.77 -14.94
C THR A 117 -9.29 4.48 -15.37
N ALA A 118 -9.55 5.68 -14.88
CA ALA A 118 -10.75 6.46 -15.18
C ALA A 118 -11.04 6.70 -16.68
N PRO A 119 -10.05 6.80 -17.60
CA PRO A 119 -10.34 6.93 -19.03
C PRO A 119 -11.11 5.76 -19.64
N TYR A 120 -11.21 4.65 -18.94
CA TYR A 120 -11.94 3.45 -19.36
C TYR A 120 -13.38 3.42 -18.85
N ALA A 121 -13.69 4.20 -17.83
CA ALA A 121 -15.04 4.37 -17.34
C ALA A 121 -15.89 5.17 -18.36
N GLU A 122 -17.13 4.74 -18.53
CA GLU A 122 -18.12 5.44 -19.34
C GLU A 122 -19.41 5.54 -18.53
N LYS A 123 -20.05 6.71 -18.51
CA LYS A 123 -21.41 6.87 -17.91
C LYS A 123 -22.39 6.04 -18.73
N GLN A 124 -22.46 4.77 -18.44
CA GLN A 124 -23.36 3.81 -19.06
C GLN A 124 -24.13 3.02 -18.01
N ASN A 125 -24.79 1.99 -18.44
CA ASN A 125 -25.73 1.15 -17.70
C ASN A 125 -25.18 0.42 -16.45
N HIS A 126 -23.95 0.67 -16.01
CA HIS A 126 -23.30 0.02 -14.87
C HIS A 126 -23.09 1.00 -13.73
N TYR A 127 -23.22 0.53 -12.49
CA TYR A 127 -22.80 1.29 -11.32
C TYR A 127 -21.26 1.34 -11.28
N GLN A 128 -20.68 2.53 -11.15
CA GLN A 128 -19.24 2.72 -11.27
C GLN A 128 -18.62 3.14 -9.95
N ILE A 129 -17.59 2.41 -9.54
CA ILE A 129 -16.85 2.64 -8.30
C ILE A 129 -15.40 2.96 -8.65
N LEU A 130 -14.87 4.04 -8.09
CA LEU A 130 -13.44 4.35 -8.15
C LEU A 130 -12.80 4.17 -6.78
N ASP A 131 -11.79 3.33 -6.69
CA ASP A 131 -10.88 3.28 -5.55
C ASP A 131 -9.68 4.20 -5.82
N PHE A 132 -9.65 5.35 -5.17
CA PHE A 132 -8.51 6.29 -5.27
C PHE A 132 -7.23 5.67 -4.74
N GLN A 133 -7.31 4.82 -3.73
CA GLN A 133 -6.25 4.30 -2.88
C GLN A 133 -5.59 5.40 -2.04
N ASP A 134 -4.95 6.37 -2.69
CA ASP A 134 -4.34 7.56 -2.06
C ASP A 134 -4.61 8.81 -2.92
N THR A 135 -4.33 9.99 -2.35
CA THR A 135 -4.42 11.25 -3.09
C THR A 135 -3.12 11.48 -3.85
N LEU A 136 -3.11 11.12 -5.15
CA LEU A 136 -1.91 11.20 -5.99
C LEU A 136 -1.38 12.63 -6.15
N SER A 137 -2.27 13.64 -6.21
CA SER A 137 -1.87 15.05 -6.26
C SER A 137 -1.07 15.46 -5.03
N ALA A 138 -1.52 15.07 -3.83
CA ALA A 138 -0.81 15.31 -2.57
C ALA A 138 0.57 14.64 -2.55
N ASN A 139 0.67 13.42 -3.07
CA ASN A 139 1.95 12.73 -3.22
C ASN A 139 2.92 13.50 -4.13
N MET A 140 2.43 14.10 -5.22
CA MET A 140 3.27 14.94 -6.10
C MET A 140 3.69 16.24 -5.40
N TYR A 141 2.82 16.91 -4.64
CA TYR A 141 3.21 18.08 -3.83
C TYR A 141 4.30 17.76 -2.81
N ARG A 142 4.18 16.63 -2.10
CA ARG A 142 5.22 16.17 -1.15
C ARG A 142 6.55 15.89 -1.85
N ARG A 143 6.53 15.28 -3.04
CA ARG A 143 7.73 15.07 -3.86
C ARG A 143 8.36 16.39 -4.30
N ALA A 144 7.54 17.35 -4.72
CA ALA A 144 8.01 18.68 -5.11
C ALA A 144 8.74 19.38 -3.97
N ALA A 145 8.21 19.30 -2.73
CA ALA A 145 8.81 19.92 -1.55
C ALA A 145 10.24 19.39 -1.22
N LYS A 146 10.55 18.16 -1.62
CA LYS A 146 11.83 17.47 -1.35
C LYS A 146 12.73 17.35 -2.59
N SER A 147 12.41 18.05 -3.68
CA SER A 147 13.12 17.96 -4.96
C SER A 147 13.99 19.18 -5.23
N ASN A 148 14.99 19.02 -6.11
CA ASN A 148 15.75 20.14 -6.66
C ASN A 148 14.83 21.08 -7.48
N PRO A 149 15.24 22.35 -7.76
CA PRO A 149 14.40 23.35 -8.37
C PRO A 149 13.74 22.93 -9.71
N LEU A 150 14.47 22.26 -10.59
CA LEU A 150 13.97 21.81 -11.90
C LEU A 150 12.91 20.71 -11.72
N SER A 151 13.19 19.69 -10.94
CA SER A 151 12.25 18.61 -10.64
C SER A 151 11.03 19.11 -9.87
N LYS A 152 11.20 20.13 -9.01
CA LYS A 152 10.13 20.77 -8.26
C LYS A 152 9.07 21.36 -9.18
N ILE A 153 9.48 22.10 -10.22
CA ILE A 153 8.56 22.69 -11.21
C ILE A 153 7.74 21.57 -11.89
N PHE A 154 8.39 20.50 -12.32
CA PHE A 154 7.73 19.35 -12.93
C PHE A 154 6.70 18.71 -12.01
N PHE A 155 7.08 18.41 -10.75
CA PHE A 155 6.16 17.79 -9.80
C PHE A 155 4.99 18.70 -9.42
N LEU A 156 5.20 20.01 -9.30
CA LEU A 156 4.11 20.97 -9.06
C LEU A 156 3.13 21.05 -10.24
N TYR A 157 3.65 20.99 -11.47
CA TYR A 157 2.82 20.99 -12.66
C TYR A 157 1.94 19.74 -12.73
N GLU A 158 2.52 18.57 -12.52
CA GLU A 158 1.78 17.30 -12.50
C GLU A 158 0.80 17.23 -11.31
N ALA A 159 1.17 17.76 -10.13
CA ALA A 159 0.30 17.83 -8.97
C ALA A 159 -0.98 18.66 -9.24
N ARG A 160 -0.85 19.79 -9.93
CA ARG A 160 -2.02 20.63 -10.30
C ARG A 160 -2.96 19.91 -11.27
N LYS A 161 -2.40 19.22 -12.27
CA LYS A 161 -3.21 18.40 -13.20
C LYS A 161 -3.94 17.28 -12.48
N LEU A 162 -3.23 16.53 -11.62
CA LEU A 162 -3.82 15.45 -10.84
C LEU A 162 -4.93 15.97 -9.92
N ARG A 163 -4.71 17.09 -9.24
CA ARG A 163 -5.71 17.69 -8.35
C ARG A 163 -7.01 18.00 -9.09
N HIS A 164 -6.91 18.61 -10.26
CA HIS A 164 -8.08 18.89 -11.11
C HIS A 164 -8.73 17.60 -11.59
N TYR A 165 -7.94 16.65 -12.05
CA TYR A 165 -8.41 15.36 -12.55
C TYR A 165 -9.10 14.52 -11.44
N GLU A 166 -8.57 14.53 -10.22
CA GLU A 166 -9.19 13.89 -9.05
C GLU A 166 -10.57 14.51 -8.75
N THR A 167 -10.74 15.83 -8.88
CA THR A 167 -12.03 16.51 -8.71
C THR A 167 -13.04 16.08 -9.79
N GLU A 168 -12.62 15.88 -11.05
CA GLU A 168 -13.51 15.41 -12.11
C GLU A 168 -14.08 14.03 -11.84
N MET A 169 -13.38 13.18 -11.07
CA MET A 169 -13.83 11.83 -10.73
C MET A 169 -15.13 11.79 -9.95
N PHE A 170 -15.43 12.84 -9.17
CA PHE A 170 -16.71 12.96 -8.45
C PHE A 170 -17.93 13.13 -9.38
N ASN A 171 -17.73 13.48 -10.63
CA ASN A 171 -18.76 13.59 -11.64
C ASN A 171 -18.89 12.34 -12.51
N LEU A 172 -17.83 11.50 -12.54
CA LEU A 172 -17.75 10.34 -13.42
C LEU A 172 -18.18 9.04 -12.72
N PHE A 173 -17.90 8.93 -11.42
CA PHE A 173 -18.17 7.72 -10.65
C PHE A 173 -19.31 7.91 -9.67
N ASP A 174 -20.11 6.85 -9.48
CA ASP A 174 -21.27 6.86 -8.57
C ASP A 174 -20.81 6.75 -7.10
N LEU A 175 -19.71 6.04 -6.85
CA LEU A 175 -19.10 5.89 -5.53
C LEU A 175 -17.57 5.99 -5.63
N GLN A 176 -16.97 6.61 -4.62
CA GLN A 176 -15.52 6.67 -4.47
C GLN A 176 -15.09 6.06 -3.14
N THR A 177 -13.96 5.34 -3.16
CA THR A 177 -13.33 4.78 -1.96
C THR A 177 -11.88 5.23 -1.85
N ILE A 178 -11.32 5.23 -0.63
CA ILE A 178 -9.93 5.60 -0.34
C ILE A 178 -9.44 4.82 0.88
N ILE A 179 -8.12 4.64 1.03
CA ILE A 179 -7.57 3.82 2.11
C ILE A 179 -7.64 4.52 3.47
N THR A 180 -7.39 5.84 3.54
CA THR A 180 -7.27 6.56 4.81
C THR A 180 -8.08 7.86 4.84
N ALA A 181 -8.56 8.23 6.04
CA ALA A 181 -9.19 9.54 6.26
C ALA A 181 -8.22 10.69 5.94
N SER A 182 -6.94 10.52 6.28
CA SER A 182 -5.92 11.55 6.02
C SER A 182 -5.69 11.80 4.53
N ASP A 183 -5.81 10.80 3.67
CA ASP A 183 -5.73 10.99 2.22
C ASP A 183 -7.05 11.54 1.65
N ARG A 184 -8.21 11.09 2.18
CA ARG A 184 -9.51 11.66 1.83
C ARG A 184 -9.55 13.18 2.04
N ASP A 185 -9.07 13.64 3.20
CA ASP A 185 -9.11 15.06 3.57
C ASP A 185 -8.18 15.93 2.70
N LEU A 186 -7.26 15.32 1.93
CA LEU A 186 -6.40 15.99 0.94
C LEU A 186 -7.03 16.11 -0.45
N LEU A 187 -8.14 15.42 -0.72
CA LEU A 187 -8.90 15.59 -1.96
C LEU A 187 -9.48 17.01 -2.02
N ALA A 188 -9.41 17.62 -3.20
CA ALA A 188 -9.75 19.04 -3.39
C ALA A 188 -11.22 19.29 -3.73
N ASP A 189 -12.10 18.32 -3.50
CA ASP A 189 -13.54 18.43 -3.77
C ASP A 189 -14.34 18.57 -2.46
N GLU A 190 -15.39 19.36 -2.45
CA GLU A 190 -16.27 19.54 -1.28
C GLU A 190 -17.00 18.24 -0.91
N ARG A 191 -17.26 17.38 -1.90
CA ARG A 191 -17.88 16.06 -1.73
C ARG A 191 -16.94 15.00 -1.15
N ARG A 192 -15.68 15.34 -0.85
CA ARG A 192 -14.69 14.38 -0.28
C ARG A 192 -15.20 13.64 0.95
N ASN A 193 -16.07 14.26 1.75
CA ASN A 193 -16.65 13.61 2.93
C ASN A 193 -17.58 12.43 2.59
N ASN A 194 -18.06 12.33 1.34
CA ASN A 194 -18.85 11.20 0.84
C ASN A 194 -17.97 10.02 0.40
N VAL A 195 -16.65 10.23 0.24
CA VAL A 195 -15.70 9.18 -0.10
C VAL A 195 -15.61 8.19 1.06
N ARG A 196 -15.92 6.92 0.81
CA ARG A 196 -15.88 5.89 1.83
C ARG A 196 -14.43 5.46 2.10
N ILE A 197 -14.10 5.32 3.37
CA ILE A 197 -12.80 4.82 3.78
C ILE A 197 -12.87 3.30 3.78
N VAL A 198 -11.99 2.66 3.02
CA VAL A 198 -11.80 1.21 2.96
C VAL A 198 -10.33 0.95 3.20
N ALA A 199 -9.97 0.70 4.43
CA ALA A 199 -8.59 0.43 4.81
C ALA A 199 -8.07 -0.87 4.17
N ASN A 200 -6.75 -1.05 4.13
CA ASN A 200 -6.19 -2.36 3.82
C ASN A 200 -6.41 -3.29 5.01
N GLY A 201 -6.83 -4.51 4.72
CA GLY A 201 -6.93 -5.57 5.71
C GLY A 201 -5.64 -6.42 5.77
N LEU A 202 -5.70 -7.46 6.57
CA LEU A 202 -4.65 -8.45 6.74
C LEU A 202 -4.86 -9.67 5.84
N GLY A 203 -3.77 -10.23 5.31
CA GLY A 203 -3.82 -11.54 4.65
C GLY A 203 -4.07 -12.65 5.67
N GLU A 204 -4.72 -13.75 5.25
CA GLU A 204 -5.15 -14.87 6.11
C GLU A 204 -4.05 -15.38 7.04
N LYS A 205 -2.82 -15.48 6.55
CA LYS A 205 -1.68 -15.95 7.35
C LYS A 205 -1.41 -15.10 8.59
N TYR A 206 -1.78 -13.82 8.59
CA TYR A 206 -1.63 -12.91 9.72
C TYR A 206 -2.80 -12.98 10.72
N LEU A 207 -3.93 -13.56 10.31
CA LEU A 207 -5.08 -13.81 11.18
C LEU A 207 -4.86 -15.04 12.07
N ALA A 208 -4.05 -16.00 11.63
CA ALA A 208 -3.75 -17.23 12.37
C ALA A 208 -3.14 -16.93 13.75
N GLU A 209 -3.36 -17.83 14.71
CA GLU A 209 -2.81 -17.73 16.06
C GLU A 209 -1.30 -17.51 16.07
N VAL A 210 -0.86 -16.71 17.04
CA VAL A 210 0.56 -16.41 17.24
C VAL A 210 1.20 -17.54 18.05
N GLN A 211 2.07 -18.28 17.40
CA GLN A 211 2.89 -19.28 18.06
C GLN A 211 4.17 -18.63 18.59
N ALA A 212 4.54 -18.97 19.83
CA ALA A 212 5.82 -18.55 20.40
C ALA A 212 6.97 -19.15 19.57
N MET A 213 7.91 -18.29 19.16
CA MET A 213 9.12 -18.69 18.45
C MET A 213 10.35 -18.13 19.14
N GLU A 214 11.46 -18.85 19.03
CA GLU A 214 12.76 -18.34 19.48
C GLU A 214 13.09 -17.02 18.80
N LYS A 215 13.48 -16.01 19.58
CA LYS A 215 13.85 -14.71 19.06
C LYS A 215 15.28 -14.72 18.52
N LYS A 216 15.41 -14.42 17.23
CA LYS A 216 16.70 -14.42 16.50
C LYS A 216 17.30 -13.01 16.43
N TYR A 217 16.45 -11.99 16.45
CA TYR A 217 16.85 -10.60 16.33
C TYR A 217 16.16 -9.75 17.40
N ASP A 218 16.83 -8.74 17.91
CA ASP A 218 16.20 -7.79 18.81
C ASP A 218 15.26 -6.87 18.03
N ILE A 219 15.74 -6.31 16.94
CA ILE A 219 15.03 -5.28 16.17
C ILE A 219 14.85 -5.75 14.72
N LEU A 220 13.66 -5.55 14.16
CA LEU A 220 13.36 -5.76 12.75
C LEU A 220 12.84 -4.48 12.11
N PHE A 221 13.39 -4.12 10.96
CA PHE A 221 12.75 -3.25 9.98
C PHE A 221 12.59 -3.99 8.66
N CYS A 222 11.47 -3.82 7.97
CA CYS A 222 11.28 -4.48 6.68
C CYS A 222 10.65 -3.58 5.62
N GLY A 223 10.85 -3.96 4.35
CA GLY A 223 10.20 -3.33 3.22
C GLY A 223 10.87 -3.59 1.88
N ASN A 224 10.18 -3.21 0.81
CA ASN A 224 10.77 -3.19 -0.53
C ASN A 224 11.68 -1.96 -0.65
N MET A 225 12.98 -2.18 -0.77
CA MET A 225 14.00 -1.12 -0.84
C MET A 225 14.14 -0.49 -2.24
N SER A 226 13.32 -0.89 -3.21
CA SER A 226 13.12 -0.08 -4.42
C SER A 226 12.29 1.18 -4.14
N TYR A 227 11.65 1.27 -2.98
CA TYR A 227 10.84 2.41 -2.56
C TYR A 227 11.64 3.33 -1.62
N LYS A 228 11.91 4.56 -2.08
CA LYS A 228 12.75 5.54 -1.40
C LYS A 228 12.43 5.75 0.09
N PRO A 229 11.16 5.84 0.54
CA PRO A 229 10.84 5.96 1.97
C PRO A 229 11.41 4.83 2.83
N ASN A 230 11.42 3.59 2.34
CA ASN A 230 11.99 2.46 3.08
C ASN A 230 13.52 2.56 3.19
N ILE A 231 14.20 3.02 2.11
CA ILE A 231 15.65 3.26 2.14
C ILE A 231 15.99 4.33 3.17
N VAL A 232 15.27 5.46 3.17
CA VAL A 232 15.49 6.56 4.12
C VAL A 232 15.28 6.08 5.56
N ALA A 233 14.21 5.32 5.83
CA ALA A 233 13.94 4.78 7.16
C ALA A 233 15.02 3.78 7.63
N ALA A 234 15.46 2.87 6.74
CA ALA A 234 16.54 1.92 7.07
C ALA A 234 17.88 2.62 7.36
N LEU A 235 18.22 3.63 6.57
CA LEU A 235 19.46 4.40 6.80
C LEU A 235 19.37 5.24 8.09
N PHE A 236 18.23 5.85 8.39
CA PHE A 236 18.00 6.56 9.65
C PHE A 236 18.12 5.61 10.85
N LEU A 237 17.53 4.40 10.74
CA LEU A 237 17.70 3.37 11.78
C LEU A 237 19.17 3.03 11.99
N LEU A 238 19.89 2.69 10.93
CA LEU A 238 21.25 2.15 11.05
C LEU A 238 22.33 3.21 11.34
N LYS A 239 22.15 4.46 10.88
CA LYS A 239 23.16 5.50 10.99
C LYS A 239 22.94 6.50 12.13
N ASP A 240 21.69 6.72 12.51
CA ASP A 240 21.34 7.75 13.48
C ASP A 240 20.82 7.13 14.80
N ILE A 241 19.94 6.11 14.73
CA ILE A 241 19.35 5.51 15.93
C ILE A 241 20.28 4.46 16.56
N MET A 242 20.71 3.46 15.77
CA MET A 242 21.48 2.33 16.32
C MET A 242 22.81 2.70 16.97
N PRO A 243 23.58 3.69 16.51
CA PRO A 243 24.79 4.11 17.23
C PRO A 243 24.51 4.57 18.67
N LEU A 244 23.37 5.22 18.91
CA LEU A 244 22.95 5.65 20.25
C LEU A 244 22.54 4.44 21.12
N VAL A 245 21.92 3.42 20.53
CA VAL A 245 21.58 2.16 21.21
C VAL A 245 22.85 1.38 21.55
N TRP A 246 23.77 1.18 20.56
CA TRP A 246 24.99 0.41 20.76
C TRP A 246 25.96 1.05 21.76
N ALA A 247 25.93 2.37 21.94
CA ALA A 247 26.72 3.04 22.98
C ALA A 247 26.36 2.54 24.41
N LYS A 248 25.13 2.02 24.62
CA LYS A 248 24.64 1.52 25.92
C LYS A 248 24.37 0.01 25.92
N SER A 249 24.08 -0.58 24.79
CA SER A 249 23.81 -2.02 24.59
C SER A 249 24.51 -2.51 23.30
N PRO A 250 25.82 -2.78 23.37
CA PRO A 250 26.65 -3.04 22.16
C PRO A 250 26.28 -4.29 21.38
N GLU A 251 25.65 -5.27 22.02
CA GLU A 251 25.29 -6.57 21.40
C GLU A 251 23.88 -6.55 20.78
N THR A 252 23.14 -5.44 20.86
CA THR A 252 21.78 -5.35 20.30
C THR A 252 21.81 -5.57 18.80
N THR A 253 21.05 -6.56 18.33
CA THR A 253 20.99 -6.96 16.93
C THR A 253 19.86 -6.26 16.18
N VAL A 254 20.11 -5.88 14.93
CA VAL A 254 19.11 -5.31 14.04
C VAL A 254 19.09 -6.07 12.72
N CYS A 255 17.88 -6.44 12.27
CA CYS A 255 17.65 -7.06 10.99
C CYS A 255 16.93 -6.10 10.05
N ILE A 256 17.47 -5.92 8.86
CA ILE A 256 16.82 -5.25 7.74
C ILE A 256 16.38 -6.33 6.75
N ALA A 257 15.06 -6.53 6.64
CA ALA A 257 14.52 -7.59 5.79
C ALA A 257 13.74 -7.03 4.59
N GLY A 258 13.83 -7.68 3.44
CA GLY A 258 13.00 -7.33 2.28
C GLY A 258 13.73 -7.38 0.95
N MET A 259 13.11 -6.78 -0.06
CA MET A 259 13.55 -6.88 -1.45
C MET A 259 14.45 -5.72 -1.85
N ASN A 260 15.43 -6.00 -2.72
CA ASN A 260 16.26 -5.02 -3.42
C ASN A 260 16.96 -3.99 -2.51
N PRO A 261 17.65 -4.37 -1.42
CA PRO A 261 18.42 -3.42 -0.64
C PRO A 261 19.54 -2.83 -1.51
N PRO A 262 19.69 -1.48 -1.51
CA PRO A 262 20.76 -0.83 -2.23
C PRO A 262 22.12 -1.08 -1.54
N GLU A 263 23.19 -0.90 -2.28
CA GLU A 263 24.56 -1.07 -1.78
C GLU A 263 24.85 -0.20 -0.53
N SER A 264 24.23 0.96 -0.42
CA SER A 264 24.34 1.84 0.76
C SER A 264 23.82 1.22 2.06
N ILE A 265 22.91 0.23 1.97
CA ILE A 265 22.42 -0.57 3.10
C ILE A 265 23.26 -1.84 3.25
N ARG A 266 23.55 -2.56 2.17
CA ARG A 266 24.34 -3.81 2.21
C ARG A 266 25.69 -3.63 2.89
N ARG A 267 26.39 -2.52 2.64
CA ARG A 267 27.69 -2.20 3.25
C ARG A 267 27.64 -1.98 4.76
N LEU A 268 26.47 -1.83 5.35
CA LEU A 268 26.28 -1.67 6.79
C LEU A 268 26.12 -3.02 7.50
N ALA A 269 26.07 -4.14 6.75
CA ALA A 269 26.04 -5.48 7.34
C ALA A 269 27.26 -5.76 8.20
N GLY A 270 27.08 -6.43 9.34
CA GLY A 270 28.14 -6.73 10.29
C GLY A 270 27.65 -7.62 11.43
N LYS A 271 28.42 -7.69 12.52
CA LYS A 271 28.11 -8.55 13.68
C LYS A 271 26.69 -8.33 14.23
N CYS A 272 26.30 -7.08 14.38
CA CYS A 272 24.98 -6.69 14.94
C CYS A 272 23.96 -6.25 13.88
N VAL A 273 24.35 -6.19 12.59
CA VAL A 273 23.47 -5.76 11.48
C VAL A 273 23.30 -6.90 10.48
N HIS A 274 22.10 -7.44 10.38
CA HIS A 274 21.76 -8.53 9.48
C HIS A 274 20.92 -8.01 8.33
N ILE A 275 21.30 -8.29 7.09
CA ILE A 275 20.54 -7.98 5.88
C ILE A 275 19.97 -9.28 5.32
N VAL A 276 18.64 -9.39 5.25
CA VAL A 276 17.97 -10.61 4.77
C VAL A 276 17.12 -10.25 3.56
N GLU A 277 17.58 -10.71 2.39
CA GLU A 277 16.91 -10.46 1.11
C GLU A 277 15.90 -11.56 0.77
N ASP A 278 14.91 -11.23 -0.04
CA ASP A 278 13.94 -12.14 -0.65
C ASP A 278 13.30 -13.13 0.34
N VAL A 279 12.85 -12.58 1.47
CA VAL A 279 12.22 -13.37 2.54
C VAL A 279 10.94 -14.04 2.03
N PRO A 280 10.86 -15.39 2.00
CA PRO A 280 9.69 -16.10 1.49
C PRO A 280 8.44 -15.88 2.34
N ASP A 281 8.61 -15.79 3.66
CA ASP A 281 7.52 -15.52 4.60
C ASP A 281 7.92 -14.47 5.65
N MET A 282 7.40 -13.25 5.47
CA MET A 282 7.64 -12.15 6.40
C MET A 282 7.05 -12.39 7.79
N ARG A 283 5.98 -13.21 7.91
CA ARG A 283 5.40 -13.54 9.22
C ARG A 283 6.42 -14.20 10.13
N LEU A 284 7.24 -15.11 9.60
CA LEU A 284 8.33 -15.75 10.37
C LEU A 284 9.36 -14.73 10.87
N MET A 285 9.64 -13.69 10.09
CA MET A 285 10.56 -12.63 10.52
C MET A 285 9.99 -11.85 11.71
N TYR A 286 8.70 -11.47 11.65
CA TYR A 286 8.04 -10.82 12.78
C TYR A 286 8.02 -11.71 14.04
N LEU A 287 7.68 -12.98 13.92
CA LEU A 287 7.63 -13.91 15.06
C LEU A 287 9.00 -14.16 15.70
N ARG A 288 10.09 -14.04 14.93
CA ARG A 288 11.47 -14.25 15.38
C ARG A 288 12.17 -12.96 15.84
N THR A 289 11.45 -11.85 15.96
CA THR A 289 12.01 -10.59 16.47
C THR A 289 11.38 -10.19 17.78
N ARG A 290 12.11 -9.46 18.63
CA ARG A 290 11.58 -8.90 19.87
C ARG A 290 10.75 -7.64 19.60
N PHE A 291 11.28 -6.72 18.78
CA PHE A 291 10.66 -5.43 18.46
C PHE A 291 10.62 -5.19 16.95
N PHE A 292 9.55 -4.59 16.48
CA PHE A 292 9.49 -4.06 15.13
C PHE A 292 9.60 -2.54 15.15
N ILE A 293 10.41 -1.98 14.26
CA ILE A 293 10.59 -0.53 14.18
C ILE A 293 10.19 0.00 12.81
N ALA A 294 9.45 1.11 12.78
CA ALA A 294 9.05 1.79 11.54
C ALA A 294 9.39 3.29 11.60
N PRO A 295 10.68 3.67 11.51
CA PRO A 295 11.14 5.04 11.70
C PRO A 295 10.97 5.85 10.40
N MET A 296 9.72 5.95 9.92
CA MET A 296 9.40 6.55 8.63
C MET A 296 9.55 8.07 8.70
N GLN A 297 10.46 8.62 7.91
CA GLN A 297 10.69 10.06 7.77
C GLN A 297 9.90 10.69 6.61
N ILE A 298 9.41 9.85 5.70
CA ILE A 298 8.62 10.23 4.53
C ILE A 298 7.63 9.12 4.20
N GLY A 299 6.50 9.49 3.59
CA GLY A 299 5.41 8.55 3.28
C GLY A 299 4.31 8.61 4.35
N THR A 300 3.07 8.79 3.90
CA THR A 300 1.92 9.11 4.80
C THR A 300 0.79 8.09 4.72
N GLY A 301 0.87 7.14 3.80
CA GLY A 301 -0.15 6.11 3.67
C GLY A 301 -0.07 5.05 4.79
N LEU A 302 -1.12 4.25 4.89
CA LEU A 302 -1.16 3.11 5.81
C LEU A 302 0.02 2.17 5.57
N GLN A 303 0.78 1.88 6.64
CA GLN A 303 1.96 1.05 6.58
C GLN A 303 1.59 -0.42 6.81
N ASN A 304 1.40 -1.20 5.75
CA ASN A 304 1.05 -2.63 5.87
C ASN A 304 2.00 -3.41 6.78
N LYS A 305 3.29 -3.07 6.78
CA LYS A 305 4.30 -3.67 7.67
C LYS A 305 3.98 -3.50 9.16
N LEU A 306 3.34 -2.38 9.56
CA LEU A 306 2.88 -2.17 10.93
C LEU A 306 1.67 -3.07 11.22
N LEU A 307 0.69 -3.15 10.29
CA LEU A 307 -0.44 -4.07 10.44
C LEU A 307 0.04 -5.50 10.64
N GLU A 308 0.97 -5.95 9.81
CA GLU A 308 1.54 -7.29 9.83
C GLU A 308 2.31 -7.57 11.13
N ALA A 309 3.19 -6.67 11.56
CA ALA A 309 3.97 -6.82 12.79
C ALA A 309 3.07 -6.85 14.04
N MET A 310 2.13 -5.90 14.13
CA MET A 310 1.17 -5.83 15.23
C MET A 310 0.25 -7.06 15.28
N SER A 311 -0.16 -7.59 14.12
CA SER A 311 -0.95 -8.83 14.06
C SER A 311 -0.19 -10.06 14.58
N CYS A 312 1.14 -10.03 14.52
CA CYS A 312 2.02 -11.04 15.11
C CYS A 312 2.29 -10.81 16.62
N SER A 313 1.56 -9.92 17.27
CA SER A 313 1.76 -9.53 18.68
C SER A 313 3.17 -8.99 18.98
N VAL A 314 3.83 -8.40 17.99
CA VAL A 314 5.15 -7.77 18.17
C VAL A 314 4.95 -6.34 18.63
N CYS A 315 5.66 -5.94 19.69
CA CYS A 315 5.69 -4.54 20.09
C CYS A 315 6.35 -3.69 19.00
N CYS A 316 5.63 -2.68 18.53
CA CYS A 316 6.05 -1.81 17.42
C CYS A 316 6.43 -0.43 17.95
N ILE A 317 7.55 0.10 17.45
CA ILE A 317 7.99 1.48 17.67
C ILE A 317 7.91 2.20 16.32
N SER A 318 7.18 3.30 16.24
CA SER A 318 6.87 3.97 14.99
C SER A 318 7.01 5.48 15.09
N SER A 319 7.17 6.16 13.94
CA SER A 319 7.02 7.61 13.90
C SER A 319 5.55 8.02 14.01
N SER A 320 5.29 9.20 14.53
CA SER A 320 3.97 9.86 14.48
C SER A 320 3.43 9.91 13.05
N LEU A 321 4.33 10.11 12.07
CA LEU A 321 3.97 10.14 10.64
C LEU A 321 3.38 8.81 10.17
N ALA A 322 3.99 7.67 10.52
CA ALA A 322 3.53 6.36 10.11
C ALA A 322 2.27 5.93 10.89
N ASN A 323 2.17 6.33 12.17
CA ASN A 323 1.01 6.04 13.01
C ASN A 323 -0.23 6.86 12.62
N LYS A 324 -0.08 8.00 11.97
CA LYS A 324 -1.22 8.88 11.61
C LYS A 324 -2.33 8.16 10.85
N ALA A 325 -1.97 7.27 9.92
CA ALA A 325 -2.93 6.49 9.14
C ALA A 325 -3.44 5.24 9.89
N LEU A 326 -2.65 4.73 10.84
CA LEU A 326 -2.97 3.58 11.67
C LEU A 326 -3.89 3.96 12.84
N GLY A 327 -3.64 5.10 13.49
CA GLY A 327 -4.43 5.62 14.58
C GLY A 327 -4.34 4.82 15.90
N ALA A 328 -3.22 4.10 16.11
CA ALA A 328 -2.97 3.37 17.35
C ALA A 328 -2.55 4.34 18.47
N GLU A 329 -2.94 4.02 19.72
CA GLU A 329 -2.65 4.85 20.91
C GLU A 329 -1.25 4.55 21.44
N ASP A 330 -0.45 5.63 21.61
CA ASP A 330 0.90 5.55 22.19
C ASP A 330 0.88 4.98 23.60
N GLY A 331 1.84 4.12 23.90
CA GLY A 331 1.96 3.43 25.20
C GLY A 331 0.94 2.29 25.41
N LYS A 332 -0.05 2.10 24.54
CA LYS A 332 -1.06 1.03 24.64
C LYS A 332 -0.95 -0.03 23.56
N GLN A 333 -0.99 0.39 22.29
CA GLN A 333 -0.91 -0.53 21.14
C GLN A 333 0.35 -0.34 20.32
N ILE A 334 1.03 0.76 20.49
CA ILE A 334 2.25 1.14 19.78
C ILE A 334 3.09 2.06 20.67
N LEU A 335 4.38 2.18 20.38
CA LEU A 335 5.24 3.20 20.97
C LEU A 335 5.61 4.22 19.90
N ILE A 336 5.57 5.51 20.23
CA ILE A 336 5.84 6.59 19.29
C ILE A 336 7.19 7.24 19.63
N ALA A 337 7.98 7.47 18.58
CA ALA A 337 9.23 8.22 18.62
C ALA A 337 9.47 8.90 17.27
N ASP A 338 9.99 10.11 17.24
CA ASP A 338 10.20 10.88 16.01
C ASP A 338 11.67 11.27 15.81
N THR A 339 12.46 11.40 16.89
CA THR A 339 13.91 11.70 16.83
C THR A 339 14.76 10.45 17.09
N ALA A 340 16.04 10.49 16.71
CA ALA A 340 16.95 9.38 16.94
C ALA A 340 17.12 9.08 18.44
N GLU A 341 17.16 10.12 19.26
CA GLU A 341 17.28 10.06 20.72
C GLU A 341 16.03 9.41 21.36
N GLU A 342 14.84 9.80 20.92
CA GLU A 342 13.57 9.21 21.37
C GLU A 342 13.49 7.72 21.01
N TYR A 343 13.84 7.35 19.76
CA TYR A 343 13.91 5.96 19.33
C TYR A 343 14.89 5.15 20.18
N ALA A 344 16.11 5.68 20.37
CA ALA A 344 17.14 4.99 21.16
C ALA A 344 16.72 4.83 22.62
N GLY A 345 16.17 5.87 23.23
CA GLY A 345 15.65 5.84 24.61
C GLY A 345 14.51 4.82 24.76
N THR A 346 13.58 4.80 23.84
CA THR A 346 12.46 3.83 23.81
C THR A 346 12.97 2.41 23.64
N LEU A 347 13.87 2.15 22.68
CA LEU A 347 14.47 0.83 22.47
C LEU A 347 15.20 0.31 23.70
N LEU A 348 16.03 1.14 24.33
CA LEU A 348 16.76 0.76 25.53
C LEU A 348 15.81 0.42 26.69
N ARG A 349 14.71 1.16 26.89
CA ARG A 349 13.66 0.80 27.83
C ARG A 349 13.01 -0.54 27.48
N CYS A 350 12.66 -0.75 26.23
CA CYS A 350 12.04 -1.99 25.74
C CYS A 350 12.93 -3.23 25.99
N LEU A 351 14.24 -3.10 25.80
CA LEU A 351 15.19 -4.20 26.03
C LEU A 351 15.17 -4.74 27.47
N HIS A 352 14.76 -3.92 28.46
CA HIS A 352 14.73 -4.24 29.88
C HIS A 352 13.32 -4.50 30.43
N SER A 353 12.25 -4.39 29.60
CA SER A 353 10.84 -4.46 30.06
C SER A 353 10.01 -5.45 29.22
N GLU A 354 10.42 -6.70 29.13
CA GLU A 354 9.79 -7.72 28.26
C GLU A 354 8.30 -7.91 28.53
N ASN A 355 7.88 -7.94 29.80
CA ASN A 355 6.46 -8.15 30.16
C ASN A 355 5.59 -6.99 29.65
N GLU A 356 6.02 -5.75 29.85
CA GLU A 356 5.30 -4.56 29.36
C GLU A 356 5.18 -4.61 27.84
N MET A 357 6.28 -4.95 27.15
CA MET A 357 6.30 -5.02 25.69
C MET A 357 5.41 -6.15 25.14
N SER A 358 5.32 -7.26 25.86
CA SER A 358 4.40 -8.36 25.53
C SER A 358 2.94 -7.91 25.62
N GLU A 359 2.57 -7.16 26.66
CA GLU A 359 1.19 -6.64 26.80
C GLU A 359 0.85 -5.62 25.71
N ILE A 360 1.76 -4.71 25.37
CA ILE A 360 1.59 -3.79 24.24
C ILE A 360 1.40 -4.57 22.94
N GLY A 361 2.21 -5.62 22.69
CA GLY A 361 2.08 -6.46 21.50
C GLY A 361 0.73 -7.19 21.41
N LYS A 362 0.21 -7.72 22.53
CA LYS A 362 -1.12 -8.33 22.61
C LYS A 362 -2.24 -7.32 22.33
N ALA A 363 -2.14 -6.13 22.95
CA ALA A 363 -3.08 -5.04 22.71
C ALA A 363 -3.04 -4.55 21.25
N ALA A 364 -1.85 -4.47 20.67
CA ALA A 364 -1.64 -4.16 19.26
C ALA A 364 -2.38 -5.16 18.35
N ARG A 365 -2.21 -6.47 18.57
CA ARG A 365 -2.91 -7.50 17.81
C ARG A 365 -4.43 -7.36 17.91
N LYS A 366 -4.96 -7.21 19.12
CA LYS A 366 -6.41 -7.03 19.34
C LYS A 366 -6.93 -5.81 18.55
N TYR A 367 -6.20 -4.70 18.61
CA TYR A 367 -6.54 -3.48 17.90
C TYR A 367 -6.59 -3.69 16.37
N ILE A 368 -5.56 -4.34 15.80
CA ILE A 368 -5.49 -4.56 14.35
C ILE A 368 -6.59 -5.50 13.87
N LEU A 369 -6.80 -6.62 14.56
CA LEU A 369 -7.82 -7.60 14.17
C LEU A 369 -9.25 -7.06 14.24
N SER A 370 -9.52 -6.06 15.10
CA SER A 370 -10.84 -5.43 15.23
C SER A 370 -11.10 -4.29 14.24
N ARG A 371 -10.08 -3.82 13.48
CA ARG A 371 -10.21 -2.60 12.66
C ARG A 371 -9.75 -2.74 11.21
N PHE A 372 -8.95 -3.75 10.90
CA PHE A 372 -8.32 -3.87 9.59
C PHE A 372 -8.67 -5.22 8.95
N SER A 373 -9.93 -5.35 8.54
CA SER A 373 -10.47 -6.50 7.81
C SER A 373 -10.68 -6.16 6.33
N TRP A 374 -10.51 -7.16 5.46
CA TRP A 374 -10.92 -7.03 4.07
C TRP A 374 -12.44 -7.14 3.89
N GLU A 375 -13.18 -7.57 4.90
CA GLU A 375 -14.64 -7.69 4.85
C GLU A 375 -15.34 -6.35 4.62
N GLU A 376 -14.76 -5.22 5.06
CA GLU A 376 -15.29 -3.87 4.81
C GLU A 376 -15.56 -3.60 3.32
N ILE A 377 -14.76 -4.18 2.41
CA ILE A 377 -15.00 -4.00 0.96
C ILE A 377 -16.32 -4.67 0.55
N THR A 378 -16.61 -5.85 1.10
CA THR A 378 -17.84 -6.59 0.79
C THR A 378 -19.08 -5.85 1.28
N GLU A 379 -19.05 -5.31 2.49
CA GLU A 379 -20.14 -4.53 3.07
C GLU A 379 -20.53 -3.34 2.18
N ILE A 380 -19.55 -2.68 1.56
CA ILE A 380 -19.82 -1.59 0.62
C ILE A 380 -20.62 -2.10 -0.57
N PHE A 381 -20.22 -3.23 -1.17
CA PHE A 381 -20.91 -3.78 -2.35
C PHE A 381 -22.30 -4.30 -2.01
N ASP A 382 -22.49 -4.89 -0.83
CA ASP A 382 -23.79 -5.40 -0.37
C ASP A 382 -24.82 -4.30 -0.12
N THR A 383 -24.36 -3.07 0.18
CA THR A 383 -25.24 -1.90 0.40
C THR A 383 -25.59 -1.14 -0.88
N LEU A 384 -25.04 -1.53 -2.03
CA LEU A 384 -25.32 -0.85 -3.30
C LEU A 384 -26.71 -1.19 -3.86
N PRO A 385 -27.35 -0.24 -4.54
CA PRO A 385 -28.64 -0.52 -5.18
C PRO A 385 -28.48 -1.61 -6.25
N LYS A 386 -29.17 -2.72 -6.09
CA LYS A 386 -29.31 -3.69 -7.17
C LYS A 386 -30.05 -3.02 -8.31
N LYS A 387 -29.48 -2.99 -9.51
CA LYS A 387 -30.20 -2.53 -10.69
C LYS A 387 -31.45 -3.41 -10.87
N GLN A 388 -32.59 -2.76 -10.92
CA GLN A 388 -33.86 -3.38 -11.35
C GLN A 388 -33.82 -3.72 -12.84
#